data_2c2ba515aebbae5b4bb43fa9842bd2db
#
_entry.id   2c2ba515aebbae5b4bb43fa9842bd2db
#
_cell.length_a   1.000
_cell.length_b   1.000
_cell.length_c   1.000
_cell.angle_alpha   90.00
_cell.angle_beta   90.00
_cell.angle_gamma   90.00
#
_symmetry.space_group_name_H-M   'P 1'
#
loop_
_entity.id
_entity.type
_entity.pdbx_description
1 polymer ?
#
loop_
_entity_poly.entity_id
_entity_poly.type
_entity_poly.pdbx_seq_one_letter_code
_entity_poly.pdbx_strand_id
1 'polypeptide(L)'
;MKKLLSIFILVVFSFASAQTELVFVFFKDKPNKAAFYANPLSELTQKSLDRRAKFGIALDDKDAPIEPSYIQNIRNLGFTVTDYSKWMNGVAVNATAAQITQLQGLSYVQAVERFIKHPTGGKPAAQKVNKFDLFNSTVGKTDFNYGTGLAQINQINLRPLHVAGFTGTGITIAVIDTGFPRVNTGSAYARIRNNGQIKGGYNFVNKSTDIY
;
A
#
# COMPACT_ATOMS: atom_id res chain seq x y z
N MET A 1 -37.15 33.00 32.76
CA MET A 1 -36.39 31.74 32.89
C MET A 1 -36.72 30.73 31.78
N LYS A 2 -37.98 30.42 31.48
CA LYS A 2 -38.33 29.42 30.41
C LYS A 2 -37.82 29.81 29.02
N LYS A 3 -37.83 31.08 28.63
CA LYS A 3 -37.30 31.55 27.31
C LYS A 3 -35.78 31.48 27.20
N LEU A 4 -35.05 31.71 28.29
CA LEU A 4 -33.58 31.54 28.34
C LEU A 4 -33.15 30.08 28.23
N LEU A 5 -33.90 29.17 28.84
CA LEU A 5 -33.65 27.72 28.77
C LEU A 5 -33.86 27.20 27.33
N SER A 6 -34.91 27.69 26.63
CA SER A 6 -35.16 27.34 25.22
C SER A 6 -34.07 27.81 24.28
N ILE A 7 -33.49 28.98 24.49
CA ILE A 7 -32.35 29.50 23.70
C ILE A 7 -31.10 28.70 24.01
N PHE A 8 -30.85 28.30 25.26
CA PHE A 8 -29.70 27.46 25.62
C PHE A 8 -29.77 26.10 24.99
N ILE A 9 -30.93 25.44 24.93
CA ILE A 9 -31.15 24.17 24.26
C ILE A 9 -30.93 24.32 22.76
N LEU A 10 -31.36 25.39 22.12
CA LEU A 10 -31.13 25.64 20.68
C LEU A 10 -29.64 25.80 20.33
N VAL A 11 -28.87 26.48 21.19
CA VAL A 11 -27.42 26.69 21.02
C VAL A 11 -26.65 25.39 21.20
N VAL A 12 -27.04 24.50 22.11
CA VAL A 12 -26.38 23.19 22.32
C VAL A 12 -26.57 22.29 21.12
N PHE A 13 -27.71 22.32 20.44
CA PHE A 13 -27.95 21.55 19.23
C PHE A 13 -27.11 22.03 18.01
N SER A 14 -26.64 23.26 18.01
CA SER A 14 -25.87 23.86 16.92
C SER A 14 -24.40 23.36 16.86
N PHE A 15 -23.92 22.64 17.89
CA PHE A 15 -22.55 22.12 17.96
C PHE A 15 -22.44 20.59 17.73
N ALA A 16 -23.50 19.96 17.26
CA ALA A 16 -23.38 18.58 16.81
C ALA A 16 -22.56 18.53 15.51
N SER A 17 -21.24 18.58 15.61
CA SER A 17 -20.36 18.29 14.47
C SER A 17 -20.69 16.90 13.97
N ALA A 18 -21.18 16.79 12.74
CA ALA A 18 -21.41 15.48 12.13
C ALA A 18 -20.09 14.72 12.07
N GLN A 19 -20.00 13.63 12.82
CA GLN A 19 -18.80 12.80 12.84
C GLN A 19 -18.52 12.27 11.44
N THR A 20 -17.31 12.52 10.93
CA THR A 20 -16.85 11.97 9.66
C THR A 20 -16.13 10.66 9.89
N GLU A 21 -16.25 9.74 8.96
CA GLU A 21 -15.52 8.48 8.92
C GLU A 21 -14.80 8.34 7.57
N LEU A 22 -13.69 7.61 7.57
CA LEU A 22 -12.97 7.31 6.34
C LEU A 22 -13.71 6.21 5.59
N VAL A 23 -14.02 6.47 4.32
CA VAL A 23 -14.69 5.52 3.43
C VAL A 23 -13.94 5.40 2.11
N PHE A 24 -14.12 4.25 1.43
CA PHE A 24 -13.63 4.05 0.08
C PHE A 24 -14.78 4.05 -0.92
N VAL A 25 -14.70 4.90 -1.92
CA VAL A 25 -15.69 5.07 -2.99
C VAL A 25 -15.20 4.33 -4.21
N PHE A 26 -15.85 3.22 -4.55
CA PHE A 26 -15.56 2.42 -5.74
C PHE A 26 -16.28 2.99 -6.95
N PHE A 27 -15.59 3.14 -8.06
CA PHE A 27 -16.16 3.55 -9.34
C PHE A 27 -16.57 2.35 -10.18
N LYS A 28 -17.61 2.50 -11.00
CA LYS A 28 -18.17 1.41 -11.82
C LYS A 28 -17.24 0.94 -12.92
N ASP A 29 -16.57 1.88 -13.56
CA ASP A 29 -15.81 1.63 -14.78
C ASP A 29 -14.60 2.58 -14.93
N LYS A 30 -13.92 2.48 -16.05
CA LYS A 30 -12.82 3.34 -16.49
C LYS A 30 -13.06 3.72 -17.95
N PRO A 31 -13.89 4.71 -18.24
CA PRO A 31 -14.29 5.07 -19.60
C PRO A 31 -13.12 5.32 -20.55
N ASN A 32 -12.04 5.94 -20.06
CA ASN A 32 -10.87 6.31 -20.85
C ASN A 32 -9.79 5.20 -20.92
N LYS A 33 -10.08 3.98 -20.54
CA LYS A 33 -9.12 2.86 -20.59
C LYS A 33 -8.55 2.59 -22.00
N ALA A 34 -9.27 2.92 -23.06
CA ALA A 34 -8.78 2.78 -24.42
C ALA A 34 -7.50 3.59 -24.68
N ALA A 35 -7.37 4.77 -24.08
CA ALA A 35 -6.16 5.60 -24.19
C ALA A 35 -4.97 4.91 -23.53
N PHE A 36 -5.17 4.24 -22.40
CA PHE A 36 -4.13 3.42 -21.76
C PHE A 36 -3.69 2.25 -22.64
N TYR A 37 -4.64 1.50 -23.22
CA TYR A 37 -4.30 0.38 -24.12
C TYR A 37 -3.55 0.83 -25.37
N ALA A 38 -3.85 2.03 -25.89
CA ALA A 38 -3.13 2.61 -27.01
C ALA A 38 -1.69 3.05 -26.64
N ASN A 39 -1.47 3.44 -25.38
CA ASN A 39 -0.15 3.87 -24.86
C ASN A 39 0.07 3.38 -23.42
N PRO A 40 0.40 2.09 -23.21
CA PRO A 40 0.59 1.55 -21.85
C PRO A 40 1.74 2.20 -21.06
N LEU A 41 2.70 2.83 -21.76
CA LEU A 41 3.81 3.53 -21.12
C LEU A 41 3.37 4.78 -20.35
N SER A 42 2.14 5.26 -20.53
CA SER A 42 1.56 6.34 -19.72
C SER A 42 1.43 5.94 -18.24
N GLU A 43 1.29 4.64 -17.95
CA GLU A 43 1.02 4.11 -16.61
C GLU A 43 2.02 3.03 -16.14
N LEU A 44 2.72 2.40 -17.08
CA LEU A 44 3.64 1.30 -16.82
C LEU A 44 5.03 1.62 -17.36
N THR A 45 6.05 1.11 -16.68
CA THR A 45 7.42 1.19 -17.19
C THR A 45 7.68 0.15 -18.29
N GLN A 46 8.62 0.41 -19.20
CA GLN A 46 9.05 -0.57 -20.20
C GLN A 46 9.44 -1.90 -19.54
N LYS A 47 10.19 -1.86 -18.43
CA LYS A 47 10.57 -3.05 -17.66
C LYS A 47 9.35 -3.87 -17.19
N SER A 48 8.25 -3.21 -16.84
CA SER A 48 7.00 -3.89 -16.48
C SER A 48 6.37 -4.58 -17.68
N LEU A 49 6.37 -3.94 -18.83
CA LEU A 49 5.84 -4.49 -20.09
C LEU A 49 6.68 -5.69 -20.54
N ASP A 50 8.01 -5.56 -20.53
CA ASP A 50 8.94 -6.65 -20.91
C ASP A 50 8.75 -7.87 -20.02
N ARG A 51 8.59 -7.66 -18.70
CA ARG A 51 8.32 -8.75 -17.75
C ARG A 51 6.98 -9.42 -18.07
N ARG A 52 5.94 -8.66 -18.35
CA ARG A 52 4.62 -9.20 -18.72
C ARG A 52 4.72 -10.01 -20.01
N ALA A 53 5.38 -9.50 -21.03
CA ALA A 53 5.60 -10.21 -22.29
C ALA A 53 6.36 -11.53 -22.06
N LYS A 54 7.43 -11.49 -21.26
CA LYS A 54 8.23 -12.68 -20.92
C LYS A 54 7.41 -13.80 -20.27
N PHE A 55 6.41 -13.42 -19.44
CA PHE A 55 5.60 -14.39 -18.70
C PHE A 55 4.19 -14.59 -19.26
N GLY A 56 3.88 -14.04 -20.44
CA GLY A 56 2.57 -14.15 -21.06
C GLY A 56 1.44 -13.48 -20.27
N ILE A 57 1.74 -12.42 -19.50
CA ILE A 57 0.76 -11.69 -18.69
C ILE A 57 0.18 -10.54 -19.52
N ALA A 58 -1.09 -10.65 -19.91
CA ALA A 58 -1.78 -9.60 -20.64
C ALA A 58 -2.02 -8.36 -19.76
N LEU A 59 -2.18 -7.20 -20.42
CA LEU A 59 -2.70 -6.00 -19.76
C LEU A 59 -4.20 -6.21 -19.48
N ASP A 60 -4.66 -5.66 -18.38
CA ASP A 60 -6.08 -5.66 -18.01
C ASP A 60 -6.57 -4.29 -17.54
N ASP A 61 -7.86 -4.16 -17.29
CA ASP A 61 -8.47 -2.89 -16.86
C ASP A 61 -7.93 -2.38 -15.51
N LYS A 62 -7.32 -3.25 -14.69
CA LYS A 62 -6.72 -2.84 -13.42
C LYS A 62 -5.43 -2.05 -13.62
N ASP A 63 -4.78 -2.23 -14.76
CA ASP A 63 -3.57 -1.49 -15.12
C ASP A 63 -3.88 -0.06 -15.56
N ALA A 64 -5.08 0.17 -16.13
CA ALA A 64 -5.52 1.49 -16.56
C ALA A 64 -5.70 2.46 -15.37
N PRO A 65 -5.48 3.76 -15.54
CA PRO A 65 -5.71 4.76 -14.50
C PRO A 65 -7.20 4.84 -14.11
N ILE A 66 -7.46 5.43 -12.94
CA ILE A 66 -8.80 5.85 -12.56
C ILE A 66 -9.23 6.96 -13.51
N GLU A 67 -10.52 7.04 -13.84
CA GLU A 67 -11.09 8.13 -14.61
C GLU A 67 -10.88 9.47 -13.90
N PRO A 68 -10.08 10.41 -14.45
CA PRO A 68 -9.76 11.67 -13.78
C PRO A 68 -10.99 12.54 -13.50
N SER A 69 -11.99 12.49 -14.38
CA SER A 69 -13.23 13.24 -14.21
C SER A 69 -14.03 12.78 -12.99
N TYR A 70 -13.99 11.50 -12.64
CA TYR A 70 -14.66 10.99 -11.44
C TYR A 70 -14.00 11.52 -10.17
N ILE A 71 -12.66 11.54 -10.14
CA ILE A 71 -11.92 12.13 -9.02
C ILE A 71 -12.24 13.61 -8.89
N GLN A 72 -12.25 14.34 -10.00
CA GLN A 72 -12.56 15.77 -9.99
C GLN A 72 -14.00 16.04 -9.55
N ASN A 73 -14.96 15.24 -9.99
CA ASN A 73 -16.35 15.38 -9.56
C ASN A 73 -16.52 15.16 -8.05
N ILE A 74 -15.81 14.16 -7.46
CA ILE A 74 -15.80 13.97 -6.01
C ILE A 74 -15.25 15.23 -5.30
N ARG A 75 -14.17 15.81 -5.81
CA ARG A 75 -13.60 17.06 -5.25
C ARG A 75 -14.56 18.25 -5.38
N ASN A 76 -15.24 18.39 -6.51
CA ASN A 76 -16.22 19.46 -6.76
C ASN A 76 -17.42 19.38 -5.81
N LEU A 77 -17.75 18.19 -5.30
CA LEU A 77 -18.76 17.99 -4.27
C LEU A 77 -18.27 18.35 -2.86
N GLY A 78 -17.04 18.88 -2.73
CA GLY A 78 -16.45 19.31 -1.46
C GLY A 78 -15.70 18.23 -0.68
N PHE A 79 -15.49 17.04 -1.26
CA PHE A 79 -14.72 16.00 -0.59
C PHE A 79 -13.22 16.18 -0.79
N THR A 80 -12.46 15.98 0.29
CA THR A 80 -11.00 15.84 0.20
C THR A 80 -10.64 14.38 -0.10
N VAL A 81 -10.09 14.15 -1.28
CA VAL A 81 -9.56 12.82 -1.66
C VAL A 81 -8.22 12.62 -0.95
N THR A 82 -8.18 11.68 -0.03
CA THR A 82 -6.98 11.37 0.77
C THR A 82 -6.06 10.36 0.10
N ASP A 83 -6.65 9.38 -0.56
CA ASP A 83 -5.94 8.30 -1.26
C ASP A 83 -6.74 7.82 -2.47
N TYR A 84 -6.08 7.07 -3.35
CA TYR A 84 -6.72 6.41 -4.49
C TYR A 84 -6.03 5.09 -4.83
N SER A 85 -6.75 4.20 -5.48
CA SER A 85 -6.20 2.92 -5.95
C SER A 85 -6.73 2.59 -7.33
N LYS A 86 -5.86 2.54 -8.34
CA LYS A 86 -6.25 2.16 -9.70
C LYS A 86 -6.71 0.70 -9.80
N TRP A 87 -6.17 -0.19 -8.96
CA TRP A 87 -6.56 -1.60 -8.94
C TRP A 87 -7.94 -1.82 -8.33
N MET A 88 -8.28 -1.05 -7.30
CA MET A 88 -9.61 -1.05 -6.67
C MET A 88 -10.60 -0.14 -7.40
N ASN A 89 -10.14 0.66 -8.35
CA ASN A 89 -10.88 1.65 -9.11
C ASN A 89 -11.69 2.60 -8.22
N GLY A 90 -11.01 3.33 -7.34
CA GLY A 90 -11.71 4.21 -6.41
C GLY A 90 -10.81 5.13 -5.61
N VAL A 91 -11.45 5.91 -4.75
CA VAL A 91 -10.81 6.92 -3.90
C VAL A 91 -11.24 6.80 -2.45
N ALA A 92 -10.36 7.19 -1.52
CA ALA A 92 -10.68 7.33 -0.11
C ALA A 92 -11.02 8.78 0.23
N VAL A 93 -12.10 8.97 0.98
CA VAL A 93 -12.56 10.29 1.45
C VAL A 93 -13.06 10.19 2.88
N ASN A 94 -13.02 11.33 3.63
CA ASN A 94 -13.73 11.45 4.89
C ASN A 94 -15.15 11.96 4.61
N ALA A 95 -16.16 11.26 5.13
CA ALA A 95 -17.57 11.58 4.88
C ALA A 95 -18.45 11.36 6.12
N THR A 96 -19.47 12.19 6.30
CA THR A 96 -20.56 11.97 7.25
C THR A 96 -21.54 10.94 6.70
N ALA A 97 -22.44 10.40 7.53
CA ALA A 97 -23.47 9.45 7.09
C ALA A 97 -24.34 10.01 5.93
N ALA A 98 -24.72 11.29 5.98
CA ALA A 98 -25.48 11.93 4.91
C ALA A 98 -24.67 12.03 3.60
N GLN A 99 -23.38 12.35 3.71
CA GLN A 99 -22.47 12.43 2.57
C GLN A 99 -22.21 11.04 1.95
N ILE A 100 -22.16 9.98 2.75
CA ILE A 100 -22.07 8.61 2.24
C ILE A 100 -23.29 8.28 1.36
N THR A 101 -24.49 8.63 1.81
CA THR A 101 -25.71 8.46 1.02
C THR A 101 -25.65 9.26 -0.28
N GLN A 102 -25.14 10.49 -0.25
CA GLN A 102 -24.93 11.31 -1.44
C GLN A 102 -23.98 10.64 -2.42
N LEU A 103 -22.84 10.13 -1.95
CA LEU A 103 -21.85 9.42 -2.78
C LEU A 103 -22.44 8.15 -3.42
N GLN A 104 -23.23 7.39 -2.67
CA GLN A 104 -23.91 6.18 -3.18
C GLN A 104 -24.94 6.48 -4.29
N GLY A 105 -25.50 7.69 -4.31
CA GLY A 105 -26.42 8.13 -5.34
C GLY A 105 -25.80 8.55 -6.67
N LEU A 106 -24.47 8.65 -6.75
CA LEU A 106 -23.79 9.09 -7.98
C LEU A 106 -23.78 7.99 -9.04
N SER A 107 -24.10 8.35 -10.28
CA SER A 107 -24.28 7.39 -11.39
C SER A 107 -23.03 6.56 -11.70
N TYR A 108 -21.84 7.10 -11.47
CA TYR A 108 -20.54 6.48 -11.71
C TYR A 108 -19.95 5.77 -10.47
N VAL A 109 -20.63 5.82 -9.32
CA VAL A 109 -20.22 5.11 -8.10
C VAL A 109 -20.85 3.72 -8.08
N GLN A 110 -20.05 2.70 -7.83
CA GLN A 110 -20.48 1.32 -7.69
C GLN A 110 -20.88 1.01 -6.24
N ALA A 111 -20.03 1.40 -5.29
CA ALA A 111 -20.21 1.15 -3.87
C ALA A 111 -19.44 2.18 -3.04
N VAL A 112 -19.87 2.36 -1.80
CA VAL A 112 -19.12 3.11 -0.78
C VAL A 112 -18.97 2.21 0.43
N GLU A 113 -17.72 1.89 0.79
CA GLU A 113 -17.40 0.99 1.88
C GLU A 113 -16.67 1.72 3.01
N ARG A 114 -17.01 1.37 4.26
CA ARG A 114 -16.33 1.85 5.44
C ARG A 114 -15.07 1.05 5.69
N PHE A 115 -14.00 1.71 6.10
CA PHE A 115 -12.84 1.00 6.63
C PHE A 115 -13.21 0.45 8.01
N ILE A 116 -13.51 -0.84 8.07
CA ILE A 116 -13.77 -1.53 9.33
C ILE A 116 -12.45 -1.62 10.09
N LYS A 117 -12.35 -0.92 11.22
CA LYS A 117 -11.29 -1.22 12.19
C LYS A 117 -11.61 -2.61 12.77
N HIS A 118 -10.96 -3.64 12.23
CA HIS A 118 -10.97 -4.91 12.95
C HIS A 118 -10.41 -4.65 14.36
N PRO A 119 -11.13 -5.03 15.44
CA PRO A 119 -10.52 -5.03 16.75
C PRO A 119 -9.20 -5.79 16.58
N THR A 120 -8.09 -5.18 16.97
CA THR A 120 -6.81 -5.87 17.03
C THR A 120 -7.00 -7.03 17.98
N GLY A 121 -7.33 -8.19 17.41
CA GLY A 121 -7.33 -9.46 18.15
C GLY A 121 -5.97 -9.54 18.81
N GLY A 122 -5.95 -9.82 20.12
CA GLY A 122 -4.72 -9.88 20.89
C GLY A 122 -3.68 -10.65 20.09
N LYS A 123 -2.47 -10.09 19.97
CA LYS A 123 -1.35 -10.76 19.30
C LYS A 123 -1.33 -12.20 19.79
N PRO A 124 -1.36 -13.21 18.90
CA PRO A 124 -1.05 -14.57 19.32
C PRO A 124 0.28 -14.47 20.07
N ALA A 125 0.34 -15.05 21.27
CA ALA A 125 1.59 -15.09 22.03
C ALA A 125 2.65 -15.66 21.10
N ALA A 126 3.62 -14.83 20.71
CA ALA A 126 4.71 -15.27 19.85
C ALA A 126 5.39 -16.40 20.61
N GLN A 127 5.31 -17.64 20.11
CA GLN A 127 6.16 -18.70 20.59
C GLN A 127 7.58 -18.20 20.49
N LYS A 128 8.24 -18.06 21.63
CA LYS A 128 9.67 -17.73 21.69
C LYS A 128 10.41 -18.93 21.12
N VAL A 129 10.58 -18.97 19.81
CA VAL A 129 11.54 -19.87 19.18
C VAL A 129 12.90 -19.37 19.63
N ASN A 130 13.63 -20.21 20.36
CA ASN A 130 15.00 -19.90 20.73
C ASN A 130 15.83 -19.88 19.44
N LYS A 131 16.16 -18.70 18.96
CA LYS A 131 16.92 -18.52 17.71
C LYS A 131 18.31 -19.16 17.75
N PHE A 132 18.80 -19.53 18.92
CA PHE A 132 20.12 -20.14 19.10
C PHE A 132 20.10 -21.67 18.90
N ASP A 133 18.96 -22.36 19.00
CA ASP A 133 18.90 -23.82 18.81
C ASP A 133 18.96 -24.23 17.32
N LEU A 134 18.87 -23.25 16.41
CA LEU A 134 18.98 -23.46 14.96
C LEU A 134 20.44 -23.46 14.45
N PHE A 135 21.43 -23.23 15.30
CA PHE A 135 22.83 -23.00 14.88
C PHE A 135 23.73 -24.24 14.86
N ASN A 136 23.23 -25.42 15.16
CA ASN A 136 24.06 -26.64 15.25
C ASN A 136 24.11 -27.47 13.96
N SER A 137 23.93 -26.92 12.78
CA SER A 137 24.18 -27.64 11.55
C SER A 137 25.61 -27.38 11.05
N THR A 138 26.35 -28.44 10.88
CA THR A 138 27.71 -28.48 10.30
C THR A 138 27.70 -27.80 8.94
N VAL A 139 28.27 -26.60 8.86
CA VAL A 139 28.30 -25.79 7.64
C VAL A 139 29.40 -26.34 6.73
N GLY A 140 29.03 -27.02 5.67
CA GLY A 140 29.95 -27.27 4.54
C GLY A 140 30.40 -25.93 3.95
N LYS A 141 31.66 -25.82 3.48
CA LYS A 141 32.16 -24.62 2.79
C LYS A 141 31.21 -24.21 1.68
N THR A 142 30.60 -23.08 1.79
CA THR A 142 29.80 -22.42 0.76
C THR A 142 30.54 -21.21 0.25
N ASP A 143 30.36 -20.88 -1.02
CA ASP A 143 30.93 -19.67 -1.62
C ASP A 143 30.29 -18.39 -1.07
N PHE A 144 29.19 -18.50 -0.29
CA PHE A 144 28.48 -17.41 0.34
C PHE A 144 28.51 -17.51 1.87
N ASN A 145 28.88 -16.44 2.52
CA ASN A 145 28.80 -16.31 3.97
C ASN A 145 27.41 -15.79 4.35
N TYR A 146 26.50 -16.67 4.75
CA TYR A 146 25.15 -16.30 5.19
C TYR A 146 25.09 -15.84 6.65
N GLY A 147 26.17 -15.94 7.40
CA GLY A 147 26.19 -15.57 8.82
C GLY A 147 25.04 -16.22 9.59
N THR A 148 24.34 -15.43 10.38
CA THR A 148 23.19 -15.87 11.19
C THR A 148 21.92 -16.19 10.36
N GLY A 149 21.92 -15.86 9.07
CA GLY A 149 20.81 -16.16 8.15
C GLY A 149 20.83 -17.55 7.54
N LEU A 150 21.87 -18.37 7.82
CA LEU A 150 22.05 -19.68 7.17
C LEU A 150 20.85 -20.63 7.38
N ALA A 151 20.26 -20.62 8.59
CA ALA A 151 19.11 -21.47 8.89
C ALA A 151 17.90 -21.16 7.99
N GLN A 152 17.62 -19.89 7.74
CA GLN A 152 16.53 -19.44 6.85
C GLN A 152 16.81 -19.80 5.39
N ILE A 153 18.05 -19.67 4.95
CA ILE A 153 18.49 -20.05 3.60
C ILE A 153 18.33 -21.56 3.37
N ASN A 154 18.72 -22.37 4.35
CA ASN A 154 18.58 -23.81 4.30
C ASN A 154 17.11 -24.26 4.35
N GLN A 155 16.27 -23.58 5.14
CA GLN A 155 14.84 -23.87 5.26
C GLN A 155 14.10 -23.81 3.93
N ILE A 156 14.46 -22.87 3.07
CA ILE A 156 13.85 -22.70 1.73
C ILE A 156 14.73 -23.32 0.62
N ASN A 157 15.78 -24.05 0.98
CA ASN A 157 16.72 -24.69 0.06
C ASN A 157 17.26 -23.73 -1.04
N LEU A 158 17.61 -22.49 -0.65
CA LEU A 158 18.05 -21.45 -1.59
C LEU A 158 19.51 -21.61 -2.03
N ARG A 159 20.33 -22.29 -1.23
CA ARG A 159 21.76 -22.44 -1.48
C ARG A 159 22.10 -23.02 -2.86
N PRO A 160 21.45 -24.10 -3.37
CA PRO A 160 21.73 -24.62 -4.71
C PRO A 160 21.52 -23.57 -5.81
N LEU A 161 20.55 -22.68 -5.67
CA LEU A 161 20.32 -21.61 -6.65
C LEU A 161 21.47 -20.59 -6.62
N HIS A 162 21.94 -20.21 -5.43
CA HIS A 162 23.09 -19.30 -5.30
C HIS A 162 24.37 -19.92 -5.88
N VAL A 163 24.64 -21.21 -5.61
CA VAL A 163 25.79 -21.93 -6.19
C VAL A 163 25.68 -21.99 -7.72
N ALA A 164 24.48 -22.11 -8.28
CA ALA A 164 24.22 -22.05 -9.72
C ALA A 164 24.28 -20.62 -10.29
N GLY A 165 24.61 -19.60 -9.47
CA GLY A 165 24.77 -18.22 -9.92
C GLY A 165 23.49 -17.38 -9.92
N PHE A 166 22.35 -17.92 -9.45
CA PHE A 166 21.10 -17.16 -9.34
C PHE A 166 21.10 -16.32 -8.07
N THR A 167 21.67 -15.14 -8.14
CA THR A 167 21.87 -14.23 -6.99
C THR A 167 20.88 -13.03 -6.98
N GLY A 168 19.89 -13.05 -7.83
CA GLY A 168 18.91 -11.94 -7.95
C GLY A 168 19.45 -10.71 -8.71
N THR A 169 20.56 -10.84 -9.43
CA THR A 169 21.12 -9.74 -10.22
C THR A 169 20.07 -9.20 -11.21
N GLY A 170 19.87 -7.87 -11.22
CA GLY A 170 18.88 -7.19 -12.06
C GLY A 170 17.44 -7.26 -11.54
N ILE A 171 17.17 -7.94 -10.43
CA ILE A 171 15.84 -8.01 -9.81
C ILE A 171 15.65 -6.84 -8.86
N THR A 172 14.49 -6.19 -8.94
CA THR A 172 14.05 -5.18 -7.98
C THR A 172 13.00 -5.78 -7.05
N ILE A 173 13.20 -5.61 -5.74
CA ILE A 173 12.29 -6.10 -4.70
C ILE A 173 11.66 -4.88 -4.03
N ALA A 174 10.32 -4.87 -3.90
CA ALA A 174 9.60 -3.93 -3.06
C ALA A 174 9.41 -4.58 -1.68
N VAL A 175 9.82 -3.86 -0.62
CA VAL A 175 9.58 -4.26 0.77
C VAL A 175 8.52 -3.32 1.33
N ILE A 176 7.44 -3.87 1.91
CA ILE A 176 6.37 -3.11 2.54
C ILE A 176 6.44 -3.40 4.03
N ASP A 177 6.68 -2.36 4.82
CA ASP A 177 6.84 -2.46 6.27
C ASP A 177 6.42 -1.16 6.96
N THR A 178 6.47 -1.13 8.28
CA THR A 178 6.11 0.04 9.11
C THR A 178 7.18 1.13 9.14
N GLY A 179 8.31 0.94 8.48
CA GLY A 179 9.43 1.86 8.34
C GLY A 179 10.77 1.13 8.23
N PHE A 180 11.80 1.86 7.87
CA PHE A 180 13.14 1.32 7.63
C PHE A 180 14.21 2.07 8.43
N PRO A 181 14.10 2.09 9.78
CA PRO A 181 15.02 2.86 10.61
C PRO A 181 16.46 2.39 10.42
N ARG A 182 17.38 3.35 10.32
CA ARG A 182 18.83 3.14 10.15
C ARG A 182 19.27 2.46 8.84
N VAL A 183 18.39 2.22 7.89
CA VAL A 183 18.83 1.73 6.56
C VAL A 183 19.72 2.76 5.88
N ASN A 184 19.48 4.04 6.10
CA ASN A 184 20.29 5.15 5.60
C ASN A 184 21.64 5.33 6.32
N THR A 185 21.82 4.85 7.56
CA THR A 185 23.01 5.13 8.39
C THR A 185 23.70 3.88 8.95
N GLY A 186 22.95 2.80 9.20
CA GLY A 186 23.45 1.61 9.87
C GLY A 186 24.54 0.86 9.06
N SER A 187 25.57 0.38 9.74
CA SER A 187 26.69 -0.34 9.12
C SER A 187 26.27 -1.63 8.43
N ALA A 188 25.26 -2.33 8.95
CA ALA A 188 24.70 -3.55 8.33
C ALA A 188 24.18 -3.33 6.90
N TYR A 189 23.76 -2.10 6.59
CA TYR A 189 23.21 -1.74 5.27
C TYR A 189 24.23 -1.02 4.38
N ALA A 190 25.47 -0.84 4.84
CA ALA A 190 26.47 -0.08 4.10
C ALA A 190 26.69 -0.61 2.68
N ARG A 191 26.71 -1.93 2.48
CA ARG A 191 26.91 -2.54 1.17
C ARG A 191 25.82 -2.17 0.18
N ILE A 192 24.53 -2.27 0.56
CA ILE A 192 23.42 -1.96 -0.34
C ILE A 192 23.33 -0.46 -0.64
N ARG A 193 23.73 0.40 0.30
CA ARG A 193 23.83 1.84 0.06
C ARG A 193 24.95 2.17 -0.91
N ASN A 194 26.17 1.70 -0.61
CA ASN A 194 27.36 2.00 -1.40
C ASN A 194 27.24 1.48 -2.84
N ASN A 195 26.53 0.38 -3.03
CA ASN A 195 26.26 -0.19 -4.36
C ASN A 195 25.05 0.45 -5.07
N GLY A 196 24.43 1.49 -4.51
CA GLY A 196 23.25 2.14 -5.10
C GLY A 196 22.05 1.20 -5.28
N GLN A 197 21.91 0.21 -4.40
CA GLN A 197 20.83 -0.80 -4.49
C GLN A 197 19.52 -0.31 -3.88
N ILE A 198 19.53 0.74 -3.05
CA ILE A 198 18.32 1.39 -2.55
C ILE A 198 17.80 2.30 -3.66
N LYS A 199 16.65 1.93 -4.24
CA LYS A 199 16.08 2.64 -5.40
C LYS A 199 15.10 3.76 -5.03
N GLY A 200 14.64 3.79 -3.78
CA GLY A 200 13.71 4.78 -3.25
C GLY A 200 12.73 4.15 -2.29
N GLY A 201 11.83 4.97 -1.76
CA GLY A 201 10.76 4.55 -0.87
C GLY A 201 9.69 5.62 -0.75
N TYR A 202 8.56 5.26 -0.17
CA TYR A 202 7.47 6.18 0.10
C TYR A 202 6.78 5.86 1.42
N ASN A 203 6.61 6.85 2.24
CA ASN A 203 5.88 6.79 3.50
C ASN A 203 4.42 7.17 3.25
N PHE A 204 3.54 6.18 3.21
CA PHE A 204 2.12 6.37 2.94
C PHE A 204 1.37 7.07 4.08
N VAL A 205 1.89 7.02 5.30
CA VAL A 205 1.29 7.69 6.46
C VAL A 205 1.55 9.19 6.39
N ASN A 206 2.82 9.58 6.21
CA ASN A 206 3.24 10.97 6.19
C ASN A 206 3.24 11.61 4.79
N LYS A 207 2.86 10.85 3.76
CA LYS A 207 2.83 11.28 2.34
C LYS A 207 4.17 11.89 1.90
N SER A 208 5.28 11.25 2.25
CA SER A 208 6.64 11.72 1.99
C SER A 208 7.56 10.62 1.46
N THR A 209 8.72 11.01 0.95
CA THR A 209 9.78 10.06 0.54
C THR A 209 10.70 9.68 1.70
N ASP A 210 10.51 10.26 2.88
CA ASP A 210 11.24 9.85 4.08
C ASP A 210 10.62 8.58 4.66
N ILE A 211 11.40 7.51 4.59
CA ILE A 211 11.03 6.16 5.06
C ILE A 211 11.84 5.72 6.27
N TYR A 212 12.75 6.57 6.77
CA TYR A 212 13.71 6.22 7.81
C TYR A 212 13.26 6.65 9.24
#